data_7c51bdd488d1df99ceb6f716c0c81a7f
#
_entry.id   7c51bdd488d1df99ceb6f716c0c81a7f
#
_cell.length_a   1.000
_cell.length_b   1.000
_cell.length_c   1.000
_cell.angle_alpha   90.00
_cell.angle_beta   90.00
_cell.angle_gamma   90.00
#
_symmetry.space_group_name_H-M   'P 1'
#
loop_
_entity.id
_entity.type
_entity.pdbx_description
1 polymer ?
#
loop_
_entity_poly.entity_id
_entity_poly.type
_entity_poly.pdbx_seq_one_letter_code
_entity_poly.pdbx_strand_id
1 'polypeptide(L)'
;MALDSNSTLASRPVKEVYAVSRLVREARGVLEGSFPLIWVEGEISNLAMPASGHMYFTLKDEAAQVRCAMFRNKNRNVRFTPKNGMQVLLRVRVTLYEGRGEFQLVVEHMEEAGSGALQRAYDALKHRLGEEGLFDQAHKKDLPPLPQSIGVVSSPDGAAVHDILTVLNRRFPAANVILYPVAVQGGDSAIQIADAIMLADERQECDVLIVSRGGGSLEDLWSFNDEAVARAIFASEIPIISAVGHEVDFTIADFVADVRAPTPSAAAEIAVPDAVTLLTRIQNNFRRLTVLMSHRIQTDSRHLKHLKQRLPQPQAKIRQQMQSLDRLE
;
A
#
# COMPACT_ATOMS: atom_id res chain seq x y z
N MET A 1 4.65 21.12 97.76
CA MET A 1 3.18 21.05 97.93
C MET A 1 2.57 22.06 97.01
N ALA A 2 2.02 21.53 95.87
CA ALA A 2 1.00 22.15 95.04
C ALA A 2 0.86 21.33 93.77
N LEU A 3 -0.24 20.71 93.60
CA LEU A 3 -0.66 19.86 92.50
C LEU A 3 -1.17 20.83 91.34
N ASP A 4 -0.55 20.78 90.22
CA ASP A 4 -1.09 21.41 89.01
C ASP A 4 -1.74 20.35 88.13
N SER A 5 -3.05 20.34 88.15
CA SER A 5 -3.94 19.56 87.34
C SER A 5 -4.10 20.25 85.98
N ASN A 6 -3.37 19.81 85.01
CA ASN A 6 -3.52 20.25 83.61
C ASN A 6 -4.61 19.40 82.93
N SER A 7 -5.85 19.90 82.90
CA SER A 7 -6.97 19.32 82.18
C SER A 7 -6.90 19.67 80.74
N THR A 8 -6.44 18.69 79.94
CA THR A 8 -6.48 18.76 78.45
C THR A 8 -7.94 18.67 78.01
N LEU A 9 -8.52 19.80 77.66
CA LEU A 9 -9.82 19.90 76.98
C LEU A 9 -9.69 19.30 75.57
N ALA A 10 -10.11 18.01 75.45
CA ALA A 10 -10.32 17.42 74.15
C ALA A 10 -11.40 18.20 73.37
N SER A 11 -11.01 18.96 72.36
CA SER A 11 -11.92 19.67 71.46
C SER A 11 -12.78 18.62 70.74
N ARG A 12 -14.10 18.62 71.01
CA ARG A 12 -15.07 17.85 70.24
C ARG A 12 -14.96 18.24 68.78
N PRO A 13 -14.90 17.28 67.80
CA PRO A 13 -14.87 17.61 66.41
C PRO A 13 -16.14 18.41 66.05
N VAL A 14 -15.99 19.60 65.55
CA VAL A 14 -17.09 20.41 65.01
C VAL A 14 -17.68 19.65 63.84
N LYS A 15 -18.96 19.32 63.96
CA LYS A 15 -19.68 18.57 62.92
C LYS A 15 -19.89 19.56 61.73
N GLU A 16 -19.00 19.50 60.75
CA GLU A 16 -19.13 20.30 59.53
C GLU A 16 -20.22 19.69 58.64
N VAL A 17 -21.30 20.40 58.41
CA VAL A 17 -22.44 19.95 57.57
C VAL A 17 -22.31 20.53 56.18
N TYR A 18 -22.13 19.66 55.19
CA TYR A 18 -22.07 20.05 53.80
C TYR A 18 -23.46 20.08 53.15
N ALA A 19 -23.72 21.10 52.37
CA ALA A 19 -24.82 21.02 51.39
C ALA A 19 -24.41 20.06 50.24
N VAL A 20 -25.36 19.28 49.67
CA VAL A 20 -25.09 18.32 48.61
C VAL A 20 -24.38 18.97 47.42
N SER A 21 -24.82 20.14 47.01
CA SER A 21 -24.22 20.90 45.92
C SER A 21 -22.76 21.33 46.19
N ARG A 22 -22.46 21.67 47.48
CA ARG A 22 -21.09 22.01 47.89
C ARG A 22 -20.18 20.76 47.83
N LEU A 23 -20.69 19.64 48.37
CA LEU A 23 -19.94 18.39 48.34
C LEU A 23 -19.61 17.93 46.90
N VAL A 24 -20.61 17.94 46.00
CA VAL A 24 -20.42 17.56 44.60
C VAL A 24 -19.43 18.47 43.89
N ARG A 25 -19.47 19.76 44.16
CA ARG A 25 -18.53 20.75 43.56
C ARG A 25 -17.10 20.55 44.07
N GLU A 26 -16.92 20.32 45.36
CA GLU A 26 -15.57 20.08 45.93
C GLU A 26 -15.02 18.73 45.44
N ALA A 27 -15.82 17.69 45.39
CA ALA A 27 -15.42 16.39 44.84
C ALA A 27 -15.04 16.48 43.34
N ARG A 28 -15.81 17.28 42.56
CA ARG A 28 -15.48 17.56 41.15
C ARG A 28 -14.13 18.27 41.04
N GLY A 29 -13.87 19.28 41.86
CA GLY A 29 -12.60 20.01 41.87
C GLY A 29 -11.41 19.11 42.16
N VAL A 30 -11.55 18.20 43.13
CA VAL A 30 -10.51 17.20 43.44
C VAL A 30 -10.25 16.26 42.25
N LEU A 31 -11.31 15.76 41.63
CA LEU A 31 -11.17 14.84 40.46
C LEU A 31 -10.51 15.55 39.26
N GLU A 32 -11.00 16.74 38.90
CA GLU A 32 -10.45 17.53 37.79
C GLU A 32 -8.99 17.97 38.05
N GLY A 33 -8.63 18.23 39.30
CA GLY A 33 -7.26 18.58 39.69
C GLY A 33 -6.31 17.38 39.74
N SER A 34 -6.82 16.20 40.13
CA SER A 34 -6.01 14.97 40.26
C SER A 34 -5.82 14.22 38.95
N PHE A 35 -6.77 14.34 38.01
CA PHE A 35 -6.75 13.70 36.70
C PHE A 35 -6.74 14.79 35.63
N PRO A 36 -5.55 15.22 35.15
CA PRO A 36 -5.47 16.05 33.96
C PRO A 36 -6.01 15.25 32.75
N LEU A 37 -5.99 15.82 31.55
CA LEU A 37 -6.37 15.09 30.35
C LEU A 37 -5.60 13.77 30.25
N ILE A 38 -6.31 12.63 30.41
CA ILE A 38 -5.75 11.28 30.38
C ILE A 38 -6.25 10.51 29.17
N TRP A 39 -5.51 9.46 28.78
CA TRP A 39 -5.93 8.50 27.81
C TRP A 39 -6.52 7.27 28.51
N VAL A 40 -7.68 6.80 28.03
CA VAL A 40 -8.37 5.61 28.54
C VAL A 40 -8.77 4.72 27.38
N GLU A 41 -8.47 3.44 27.47
CA GLU A 41 -8.85 2.44 26.50
C GLU A 41 -10.02 1.61 27.02
N GLY A 42 -10.93 1.19 26.12
CA GLY A 42 -12.05 0.31 26.47
C GLY A 42 -13.01 0.09 25.32
N GLU A 43 -14.00 -0.75 25.56
CA GLU A 43 -15.04 -1.10 24.59
C GLU A 43 -16.23 -0.15 24.70
N ILE A 44 -16.73 0.33 23.57
CA ILE A 44 -17.96 1.13 23.49
C ILE A 44 -19.18 0.23 23.73
N SER A 45 -20.05 0.65 24.63
CA SER A 45 -21.37 0.05 24.82
C SER A 45 -22.43 1.13 25.02
N ASN A 46 -23.71 0.79 24.80
CA ASN A 46 -24.87 1.69 24.96
C ASN A 46 -24.71 3.03 24.20
N LEU A 47 -24.19 2.98 22.98
CA LEU A 47 -23.99 4.14 22.14
C LEU A 47 -25.32 4.79 21.75
N ALA A 48 -25.48 6.09 22.03
CA ALA A 48 -26.61 6.90 21.67
C ALA A 48 -26.18 8.22 21.05
N MET A 49 -26.73 8.54 19.89
CA MET A 49 -26.48 9.79 19.16
C MET A 49 -27.82 10.53 18.96
N PRO A 50 -28.25 11.36 19.93
CA PRO A 50 -29.46 12.15 19.79
C PRO A 50 -29.34 13.22 18.69
N ALA A 51 -30.48 13.79 18.27
CA ALA A 51 -30.54 14.83 17.22
C ALA A 51 -29.68 16.09 17.52
N SER A 52 -29.31 16.31 18.78
CA SER A 52 -28.39 17.38 19.19
C SER A 52 -26.96 17.22 18.61
N GLY A 53 -26.63 16.02 18.10
CA GLY A 53 -25.31 15.69 17.56
C GLY A 53 -24.25 15.42 18.63
N HIS A 54 -24.63 15.33 19.91
CA HIS A 54 -23.76 14.82 20.97
C HIS A 54 -23.74 13.29 20.91
N MET A 55 -22.66 12.69 21.40
CA MET A 55 -22.53 11.24 21.51
C MET A 55 -22.44 10.87 22.98
N TYR A 56 -23.28 9.95 23.41
CA TYR A 56 -23.28 9.37 24.76
C TYR A 56 -23.09 7.88 24.65
N PHE A 57 -22.18 7.35 25.47
CA PHE A 57 -21.91 5.91 25.49
C PHE A 57 -21.31 5.52 26.84
N THR A 58 -21.20 4.22 27.05
CA THR A 58 -20.49 3.64 28.17
C THR A 58 -19.18 3.07 27.67
N LEU A 59 -18.06 3.43 28.27
CA LEU A 59 -16.78 2.78 28.08
C LEU A 59 -16.65 1.70 29.13
N LYS A 60 -16.35 0.48 28.75
CA LYS A 60 -16.18 -0.67 29.65
C LYS A 60 -14.90 -1.42 29.38
N ASP A 61 -14.36 -2.06 30.41
CA ASP A 61 -13.35 -3.08 30.35
C ASP A 61 -13.87 -4.36 31.06
N GLU A 62 -13.00 -5.30 31.37
CA GLU A 62 -13.38 -6.55 32.04
C GLU A 62 -13.92 -6.36 33.47
N ALA A 63 -13.54 -5.26 34.15
CA ALA A 63 -13.80 -5.04 35.57
C ALA A 63 -14.71 -3.84 35.87
N ALA A 64 -14.75 -2.84 34.99
CA ALA A 64 -15.41 -1.56 35.24
C ALA A 64 -16.11 -1.00 34.02
N GLN A 65 -17.05 -0.06 34.28
CA GLN A 65 -17.68 0.72 33.24
C GLN A 65 -17.87 2.17 33.68
N VAL A 66 -17.78 3.10 32.74
CA VAL A 66 -17.94 4.51 32.99
C VAL A 66 -18.73 5.21 31.88
N ARG A 67 -19.59 6.15 32.24
CA ARG A 67 -20.35 6.96 31.28
C ARG A 67 -19.45 7.98 30.59
N CYS A 68 -19.57 8.08 29.27
CA CYS A 68 -18.84 9.00 28.43
C CYS A 68 -19.79 9.94 27.70
N ALA A 69 -19.39 11.21 27.60
CA ALA A 69 -20.08 12.22 26.81
C ALA A 69 -19.09 12.89 25.86
N MET A 70 -19.36 12.84 24.56
CA MET A 70 -18.59 13.56 23.55
C MET A 70 -19.47 14.62 22.88
N PHE A 71 -19.04 15.87 22.96
CA PHE A 71 -19.81 16.99 22.42
C PHE A 71 -19.68 17.11 20.91
N ARG A 72 -20.72 17.66 20.26
CA ARG A 72 -20.83 17.79 18.80
C ARG A 72 -19.59 18.39 18.12
N ASN A 73 -18.97 19.41 18.74
CA ASN A 73 -17.78 20.07 18.22
C ASN A 73 -16.56 19.13 18.13
N LYS A 74 -16.48 18.16 19.03
CA LYS A 74 -15.39 17.16 19.08
C LYS A 74 -15.73 15.93 18.23
N ASN A 75 -17.00 15.52 18.21
CA ASN A 75 -17.47 14.39 17.45
C ASN A 75 -17.24 14.55 15.92
N ARG A 76 -17.25 15.77 15.39
CA ARG A 76 -16.95 16.05 13.97
C ARG A 76 -15.53 15.66 13.54
N ASN A 77 -14.61 15.51 14.47
CA ASN A 77 -13.23 15.18 14.21
C ASN A 77 -12.96 13.67 14.24
N VAL A 78 -13.97 12.86 14.58
CA VAL A 78 -13.86 11.39 14.56
C VAL A 78 -13.92 10.93 13.11
N ARG A 79 -12.89 10.22 12.65
CA ARG A 79 -12.73 9.79 11.25
C ARG A 79 -13.41 8.46 10.92
N PHE A 80 -13.97 7.80 11.91
CA PHE A 80 -14.66 6.52 11.77
C PHE A 80 -16.07 6.59 12.36
N THR A 81 -16.91 5.61 12.09
CA THR A 81 -18.26 5.53 12.67
C THR A 81 -18.25 4.63 13.90
N PRO A 82 -18.31 5.17 15.13
CA PRO A 82 -18.31 4.37 16.34
C PRO A 82 -19.52 3.43 16.40
N LYS A 83 -19.30 2.21 16.89
CA LYS A 83 -20.34 1.18 17.07
C LYS A 83 -20.17 0.50 18.43
N ASN A 84 -21.27 -0.08 18.94
CA ASN A 84 -21.20 -0.94 20.12
C ASN A 84 -20.31 -2.15 19.86
N GLY A 85 -19.50 -2.51 20.85
CA GLY A 85 -18.51 -3.60 20.76
C GLY A 85 -17.14 -3.17 20.23
N MET A 86 -16.95 -1.90 19.87
CA MET A 86 -15.72 -1.38 19.29
C MET A 86 -14.76 -0.99 20.40
N GLN A 87 -13.49 -1.42 20.29
CA GLN A 87 -12.41 -0.97 21.18
C GLN A 87 -11.92 0.40 20.74
N VAL A 88 -11.84 1.35 21.67
CA VAL A 88 -11.43 2.73 21.40
C VAL A 88 -10.45 3.25 22.42
N LEU A 89 -9.56 4.12 21.97
CA LEU A 89 -8.67 4.91 22.79
C LEU A 89 -9.20 6.34 22.88
N LEU A 90 -9.54 6.76 24.08
CA LEU A 90 -10.19 8.04 24.35
C LEU A 90 -9.25 8.99 25.10
N ARG A 91 -9.13 10.22 24.64
CA ARG A 91 -8.54 11.30 25.45
C ARG A 91 -9.67 12.01 26.18
N VAL A 92 -9.65 11.91 27.51
CA VAL A 92 -10.79 12.28 28.34
C VAL A 92 -10.42 13.19 29.50
N ARG A 93 -11.41 13.98 29.91
CA ARG A 93 -11.39 14.72 31.18
C ARG A 93 -12.29 14.01 32.16
N VAL A 94 -11.76 13.68 33.33
CA VAL A 94 -12.51 13.05 34.42
C VAL A 94 -13.30 14.11 35.16
N THR A 95 -14.62 13.94 35.33
CA THR A 95 -15.47 14.93 35.97
C THR A 95 -16.70 14.30 36.63
N LEU A 96 -17.44 15.11 37.40
CA LEU A 96 -18.75 14.76 37.90
C LEU A 96 -19.84 15.62 37.23
N TYR A 97 -20.92 14.95 36.80
CA TYR A 97 -22.11 15.65 36.35
C TYR A 97 -22.86 16.26 37.56
N GLU A 98 -22.77 17.60 37.76
CA GLU A 98 -23.23 18.26 38.98
C GLU A 98 -24.73 18.01 39.27
N GLY A 99 -25.58 17.94 38.23
CA GLY A 99 -27.01 17.76 38.40
C GLY A 99 -27.44 16.44 39.06
N ARG A 100 -26.59 15.40 38.99
CA ARG A 100 -26.86 14.06 39.53
C ARG A 100 -25.74 13.53 40.42
N GLY A 101 -24.58 14.19 40.48
CA GLY A 101 -23.42 13.70 41.18
C GLY A 101 -22.80 12.45 40.54
N GLU A 102 -23.10 12.19 39.24
CA GLU A 102 -22.62 11.01 38.55
C GLU A 102 -21.20 11.20 38.02
N PHE A 103 -20.36 10.18 38.22
CA PHE A 103 -19.02 10.12 37.65
C PHE A 103 -19.12 9.92 36.14
N GLN A 104 -18.42 10.77 35.35
CA GLN A 104 -18.42 10.68 33.90
C GLN A 104 -17.10 11.14 33.29
N LEU A 105 -16.84 10.69 32.06
CA LEU A 105 -15.73 11.12 31.23
C LEU A 105 -16.25 12.06 30.13
N VAL A 106 -15.65 13.23 30.02
CA VAL A 106 -15.88 14.13 28.87
C VAL A 106 -14.79 13.85 27.84
N VAL A 107 -15.20 13.31 26.68
CA VAL A 107 -14.30 12.88 25.61
C VAL A 107 -13.91 14.08 24.75
N GLU A 108 -12.61 14.35 24.67
CA GLU A 108 -12.02 15.41 23.84
C GLU A 108 -11.55 14.87 22.48
N HIS A 109 -11.11 13.59 22.43
CA HIS A 109 -10.64 12.91 21.23
C HIS A 109 -10.92 11.41 21.32
N MET A 110 -11.16 10.78 20.16
CA MET A 110 -11.44 9.34 20.05
C MET A 110 -10.72 8.78 18.85
N GLU A 111 -9.99 7.68 19.07
CA GLU A 111 -9.31 6.88 18.06
C GLU A 111 -9.75 5.41 18.21
N GLU A 112 -9.69 4.65 17.14
CA GLU A 112 -9.86 3.20 17.20
C GLU A 112 -8.68 2.59 17.98
N ALA A 113 -8.96 1.72 18.95
CA ALA A 113 -7.90 1.12 19.77
C ALA A 113 -7.06 0.17 18.90
N GLY A 114 -5.74 0.28 19.01
CA GLY A 114 -4.80 -0.51 18.20
C GLY A 114 -4.21 0.28 17.02
N SER A 115 -4.94 1.20 16.38
CA SER A 115 -4.43 1.95 15.22
C SER A 115 -3.17 2.77 15.55
N GLY A 116 -3.12 3.40 16.71
CA GLY A 116 -1.93 4.14 17.15
C GLY A 116 -0.73 3.24 17.48
N ALA A 117 -0.95 2.01 17.96
CA ALA A 117 0.12 1.06 18.20
C ALA A 117 0.67 0.50 16.89
N LEU A 118 -0.22 0.15 15.96
CA LEU A 118 0.15 -0.30 14.62
C LEU A 118 0.90 0.79 13.86
N GLN A 119 0.44 2.03 13.92
CA GLN A 119 1.13 3.15 13.27
C GLN A 119 2.55 3.35 13.82
N ARG A 120 2.74 3.31 15.14
CA ARG A 120 4.08 3.41 15.75
C ARG A 120 4.98 2.25 15.35
N ALA A 121 4.44 1.02 15.29
CA ALA A 121 5.19 -0.16 14.84
C ALA A 121 5.60 -0.04 13.37
N TYR A 122 4.69 0.45 12.51
CA TYR A 122 4.98 0.74 11.11
C TYR A 122 6.09 1.79 10.96
N ASP A 123 5.98 2.93 11.65
CA ASP A 123 6.96 4.01 11.56
C ASP A 123 8.35 3.55 12.06
N ALA A 124 8.39 2.78 13.16
CA ALA A 124 9.62 2.21 13.69
C ALA A 124 10.27 1.21 12.72
N LEU A 125 9.48 0.31 12.12
CA LEU A 125 9.96 -0.66 11.14
C LEU A 125 10.45 0.04 9.86
N LYS A 126 9.69 1.01 9.36
CA LYS A 126 10.05 1.82 8.20
C LYS A 126 11.40 2.54 8.41
N HIS A 127 11.58 3.15 9.58
CA HIS A 127 12.84 3.85 9.90
C HIS A 127 14.02 2.87 9.90
N ARG A 128 13.89 1.74 10.60
CA ARG A 128 14.94 0.73 10.70
C ARG A 128 15.33 0.15 9.34
N LEU A 129 14.36 -0.31 8.53
CA LEU A 129 14.63 -0.87 7.21
C LEU A 129 15.17 0.18 6.23
N GLY A 130 14.79 1.45 6.41
CA GLY A 130 15.35 2.57 5.66
C GLY A 130 16.83 2.82 6.00
N GLU A 131 17.22 2.76 7.28
CA GLU A 131 18.61 2.86 7.72
C GLU A 131 19.46 1.68 7.24
N GLU A 132 18.87 0.49 7.12
CA GLU A 132 19.50 -0.70 6.52
C GLU A 132 19.66 -0.60 4.99
N GLY A 133 19.04 0.41 4.33
CA GLY A 133 19.16 0.65 2.88
C GLY A 133 18.22 -0.20 2.01
N LEU A 134 17.21 -0.90 2.58
CA LEU A 134 16.30 -1.75 1.80
C LEU A 134 15.44 -0.96 0.81
N PHE A 135 15.32 0.36 0.97
CA PHE A 135 14.52 1.22 0.10
C PHE A 135 15.33 1.94 -0.97
N ASP A 136 16.65 1.72 -1.00
CA ASP A 136 17.55 2.43 -1.90
C ASP A 136 17.26 2.09 -3.36
N GLN A 137 17.17 3.12 -4.19
CA GLN A 137 16.92 2.97 -5.62
C GLN A 137 18.00 2.14 -6.35
N ALA A 138 19.21 2.08 -5.78
CA ALA A 138 20.33 1.32 -6.34
C ALA A 138 20.11 -0.20 -6.33
N HIS A 139 19.25 -0.70 -5.44
CA HIS A 139 18.91 -2.13 -5.34
C HIS A 139 17.72 -2.54 -6.22
N LYS A 140 16.96 -1.56 -6.71
CA LYS A 140 15.75 -1.84 -7.51
C LYS A 140 16.11 -2.29 -8.92
N LYS A 141 15.46 -3.36 -9.34
CA LYS A 141 15.66 -4.02 -10.63
C LYS A 141 14.74 -3.42 -11.69
N ASP A 142 15.23 -3.35 -12.91
CA ASP A 142 14.40 -2.99 -14.05
C ASP A 142 13.46 -4.13 -14.44
N LEU A 143 12.23 -3.80 -14.81
CA LEU A 143 11.29 -4.79 -15.32
C LEU A 143 11.69 -5.25 -16.72
N PRO A 144 11.56 -6.55 -17.03
CA PRO A 144 11.79 -7.05 -18.38
C PRO A 144 10.82 -6.40 -19.38
N PRO A 145 11.29 -5.92 -20.53
CA PRO A 145 10.44 -5.23 -21.50
C PRO A 145 9.40 -6.15 -22.17
N LEU A 146 9.60 -7.46 -22.12
CA LEU A 146 8.74 -8.47 -22.72
C LEU A 146 8.76 -9.75 -21.90
N PRO A 147 8.07 -9.79 -20.72
CA PRO A 147 8.03 -10.98 -19.91
C PRO A 147 7.22 -12.09 -20.59
N GLN A 148 7.67 -13.32 -20.48
CA GLN A 148 6.99 -14.51 -20.99
C GLN A 148 6.12 -15.15 -19.91
N SER A 149 6.58 -15.10 -18.65
CA SER A 149 5.89 -15.67 -17.51
C SER A 149 5.78 -14.66 -16.38
N ILE A 150 4.58 -14.48 -15.85
CA ILE A 150 4.27 -13.53 -14.77
C ILE A 150 3.80 -14.33 -13.57
N GLY A 151 4.53 -14.22 -12.47
CA GLY A 151 4.09 -14.76 -11.19
C GLY A 151 3.12 -13.80 -10.50
N VAL A 152 2.11 -14.33 -9.83
CA VAL A 152 1.15 -13.54 -9.02
C VAL A 152 1.06 -14.16 -7.64
N VAL A 153 1.49 -13.43 -6.61
CA VAL A 153 1.33 -13.80 -5.20
C VAL A 153 0.09 -13.09 -4.67
N SER A 154 -0.98 -13.84 -4.48
CA SER A 154 -2.27 -13.29 -4.02
C SER A 154 -3.23 -14.39 -3.57
N SER A 155 -4.39 -13.98 -3.02
CA SER A 155 -5.46 -14.93 -2.70
C SER A 155 -6.14 -15.43 -3.99
N PRO A 156 -6.31 -16.77 -4.16
CA PRO A 156 -6.89 -17.34 -5.37
C PRO A 156 -8.32 -16.87 -5.64
N ASP A 157 -9.11 -16.64 -4.60
CA ASP A 157 -10.51 -16.19 -4.70
C ASP A 157 -10.65 -14.67 -4.67
N GLY A 158 -9.54 -13.93 -4.64
CA GLY A 158 -9.52 -12.48 -4.51
C GLY A 158 -9.87 -11.75 -5.80
N ALA A 159 -10.60 -10.63 -5.71
CA ALA A 159 -10.88 -9.75 -6.85
C ALA A 159 -9.59 -9.27 -7.54
N ALA A 160 -8.49 -9.10 -6.80
CA ALA A 160 -7.20 -8.67 -7.31
C ALA A 160 -6.65 -9.62 -8.39
N VAL A 161 -6.74 -10.93 -8.20
CA VAL A 161 -6.30 -11.92 -9.19
C VAL A 161 -7.15 -11.84 -10.46
N HIS A 162 -8.48 -11.73 -10.32
CA HIS A 162 -9.38 -11.57 -11.46
C HIS A 162 -9.09 -10.31 -12.26
N ASP A 163 -8.83 -9.20 -11.58
CA ASP A 163 -8.47 -7.93 -12.23
C ASP A 163 -7.16 -8.07 -13.01
N ILE A 164 -6.13 -8.64 -12.39
CA ILE A 164 -4.83 -8.89 -13.05
C ILE A 164 -5.03 -9.76 -14.30
N LEU A 165 -5.70 -10.90 -14.17
CA LEU A 165 -5.92 -11.83 -15.27
C LEU A 165 -6.72 -11.19 -16.42
N THR A 166 -7.75 -10.40 -16.09
CA THR A 166 -8.56 -9.68 -17.09
C THR A 166 -7.71 -8.69 -17.88
N VAL A 167 -6.86 -7.93 -17.20
CA VAL A 167 -5.98 -6.95 -17.85
C VAL A 167 -4.90 -7.64 -18.68
N LEU A 168 -4.24 -8.68 -18.16
CA LEU A 168 -3.21 -9.42 -18.89
C LEU A 168 -3.77 -10.08 -20.15
N ASN A 169 -4.91 -10.77 -20.05
CA ASN A 169 -5.56 -11.41 -21.21
C ASN A 169 -5.94 -10.40 -22.30
N ARG A 170 -6.38 -9.19 -21.91
CA ARG A 170 -6.72 -8.13 -22.87
C ARG A 170 -5.48 -7.53 -23.50
N ARG A 171 -4.45 -7.25 -22.70
CA ARG A 171 -3.31 -6.41 -23.10
C ARG A 171 -2.18 -7.23 -23.72
N PHE A 172 -1.89 -8.41 -23.18
CA PHE A 172 -0.81 -9.27 -23.65
C PHE A 172 -1.14 -10.76 -23.43
N PRO A 173 -2.03 -11.36 -24.23
CA PRO A 173 -2.49 -12.73 -24.06
C PRO A 173 -1.41 -13.82 -24.28
N ALA A 174 -0.22 -13.43 -24.73
CA ALA A 174 0.90 -14.36 -24.93
C ALA A 174 1.69 -14.66 -23.65
N ALA A 175 1.50 -13.88 -22.56
CA ALA A 175 2.18 -14.15 -21.31
C ALA A 175 1.51 -15.28 -20.53
N ASN A 176 2.32 -16.19 -19.99
CA ASN A 176 1.86 -17.20 -19.03
C ASN A 176 1.69 -16.54 -17.66
N VAL A 177 0.65 -16.96 -16.92
CA VAL A 177 0.44 -16.51 -15.56
C VAL A 177 0.55 -17.68 -14.60
N ILE A 178 1.43 -17.55 -13.61
CA ILE A 178 1.66 -18.54 -12.55
C ILE A 178 1.14 -17.95 -11.25
N LEU A 179 0.12 -18.58 -10.65
CA LEU A 179 -0.44 -18.14 -9.38
C LEU A 179 0.28 -18.85 -8.23
N TYR A 180 0.79 -18.09 -7.29
CA TYR A 180 1.27 -18.55 -5.98
C TYR A 180 0.18 -18.22 -4.95
N PRO A 181 -0.69 -19.19 -4.61
CA PRO A 181 -1.85 -18.93 -3.78
C PRO A 181 -1.44 -18.77 -2.32
N VAL A 182 -1.81 -17.62 -1.72
CA VAL A 182 -1.52 -17.30 -0.31
C VAL A 182 -2.73 -16.63 0.34
N ALA A 183 -2.83 -16.73 1.66
CA ALA A 183 -3.70 -15.85 2.42
C ALA A 183 -3.07 -14.45 2.43
N VAL A 184 -3.87 -13.42 2.08
CA VAL A 184 -3.42 -12.00 2.05
C VAL A 184 -3.88 -11.20 3.28
N GLN A 185 -4.48 -11.88 4.27
CA GLN A 185 -4.95 -11.32 5.54
C GLN A 185 -5.00 -12.43 6.60
N GLY A 186 -4.90 -12.05 7.88
CA GLY A 186 -4.86 -12.98 9.02
C GLY A 186 -3.46 -13.16 9.59
N GLY A 187 -3.36 -13.85 10.74
CA GLY A 187 -2.13 -13.89 11.53
C GLY A 187 -0.91 -14.48 10.82
N ASP A 188 -1.09 -15.51 9.99
CA ASP A 188 0.00 -16.23 9.33
C ASP A 188 0.24 -15.78 7.88
N SER A 189 -0.51 -14.78 7.40
CA SER A 189 -0.45 -14.36 5.99
C SER A 189 0.90 -13.75 5.60
N ALA A 190 1.57 -13.02 6.49
CA ALA A 190 2.90 -12.46 6.23
C ALA A 190 3.93 -13.55 5.93
N ILE A 191 3.91 -14.64 6.71
CA ILE A 191 4.82 -15.79 6.50
C ILE A 191 4.51 -16.46 5.17
N GLN A 192 3.22 -16.70 4.86
CA GLN A 192 2.84 -17.33 3.59
C GLN A 192 3.24 -16.47 2.37
N ILE A 193 3.12 -15.15 2.47
CA ILE A 193 3.55 -14.24 1.40
C ILE A 193 5.06 -14.31 1.21
N ALA A 194 5.84 -14.26 2.31
CA ALA A 194 7.29 -14.36 2.25
C ALA A 194 7.74 -15.70 1.67
N ASP A 195 7.16 -16.81 2.13
CA ASP A 195 7.44 -18.17 1.61
C ASP A 195 7.11 -18.30 0.13
N ALA A 196 6.00 -17.72 -0.33
CA ALA A 196 5.61 -17.75 -1.74
C ALA A 196 6.56 -16.93 -2.62
N ILE A 197 7.07 -15.80 -2.14
CA ILE A 197 8.09 -15.01 -2.84
C ILE A 197 9.40 -15.83 -2.95
N MET A 198 9.85 -16.41 -1.85
CA MET A 198 11.05 -17.27 -1.84
C MET A 198 10.89 -18.49 -2.75
N LEU A 199 9.72 -19.13 -2.75
CA LEU A 199 9.42 -20.26 -3.64
C LEU A 199 9.45 -19.85 -5.11
N ALA A 200 8.89 -18.67 -5.44
CA ALA A 200 8.94 -18.15 -6.80
C ALA A 200 10.38 -17.89 -7.25
N ASP A 201 11.18 -17.34 -6.36
CA ASP A 201 12.59 -17.06 -6.59
C ASP A 201 13.42 -18.34 -6.75
N GLU A 202 13.19 -19.34 -5.90
CA GLU A 202 13.86 -20.65 -6.01
C GLU A 202 13.54 -21.36 -7.33
N ARG A 203 12.28 -21.28 -7.81
CA ARG A 203 11.85 -21.93 -9.02
C ARG A 203 12.29 -21.24 -10.31
N GLN A 204 12.52 -19.93 -10.27
CA GLN A 204 12.90 -19.13 -11.44
C GLN A 204 11.98 -19.34 -12.67
N GLU A 205 10.67 -19.58 -12.44
CA GLU A 205 9.69 -19.86 -13.49
C GLU A 205 9.05 -18.61 -14.10
N CYS A 206 9.24 -17.44 -13.45
CA CYS A 206 8.66 -16.17 -13.86
C CYS A 206 9.71 -15.08 -14.04
N ASP A 207 9.45 -14.21 -15.00
CA ASP A 207 10.31 -13.07 -15.35
C ASP A 207 10.01 -11.83 -14.49
N VAL A 208 8.81 -11.77 -13.92
CA VAL A 208 8.34 -10.71 -13.03
C VAL A 208 7.32 -11.28 -12.05
N LEU A 209 7.32 -10.80 -10.81
CA LEU A 209 6.40 -11.21 -9.76
C LEU A 209 5.51 -10.04 -9.35
N ILE A 210 4.20 -10.23 -9.34
CA ILE A 210 3.23 -9.27 -8.83
C ILE A 210 2.77 -9.72 -7.45
N VAL A 211 3.05 -8.94 -6.43
CA VAL A 211 2.54 -9.15 -5.08
C VAL A 211 1.33 -8.25 -4.91
N SER A 212 0.15 -8.83 -4.76
CA SER A 212 -1.07 -8.05 -4.83
C SER A 212 -2.12 -8.44 -3.80
N ARG A 213 -2.91 -7.43 -3.42
CA ARG A 213 -4.11 -7.58 -2.63
C ARG A 213 -5.17 -6.57 -3.10
N GLY A 214 -6.44 -6.94 -2.94
CA GLY A 214 -7.55 -5.99 -3.06
C GLY A 214 -7.54 -4.97 -1.92
N GLY A 215 -8.28 -3.87 -2.05
CA GLY A 215 -8.40 -2.85 -1.01
C GLY A 215 -8.90 -3.41 0.33
N GLY A 216 -8.61 -2.69 1.42
CA GLY A 216 -9.01 -3.05 2.78
C GLY A 216 -8.58 -1.99 3.79
N SER A 217 -8.84 -2.23 5.06
CA SER A 217 -8.39 -1.38 6.16
C SER A 217 -6.87 -1.49 6.38
N LEU A 218 -6.30 -0.57 7.15
CA LEU A 218 -4.87 -0.59 7.50
C LEU A 218 -4.47 -1.89 8.20
N GLU A 219 -5.36 -2.46 9.01
CA GLU A 219 -5.19 -3.74 9.69
C GLU A 219 -5.12 -4.91 8.69
N ASP A 220 -5.93 -4.85 7.67
CA ASP A 220 -5.93 -5.82 6.58
C ASP A 220 -4.65 -5.77 5.73
N LEU A 221 -4.02 -4.61 5.60
CA LEU A 221 -2.76 -4.41 4.87
C LEU A 221 -1.52 -4.75 5.73
N TRP A 222 -1.73 -5.06 7.02
CA TRP A 222 -0.63 -5.22 7.97
C TRP A 222 0.34 -6.34 7.58
N SER A 223 -0.13 -7.40 6.96
CA SER A 223 0.71 -8.50 6.47
C SER A 223 1.82 -8.06 5.51
N PHE A 224 1.60 -6.96 4.79
CA PHE A 224 2.58 -6.37 3.86
C PHE A 224 3.49 -5.33 4.54
N ASN A 225 3.26 -5.07 5.85
CA ASN A 225 4.11 -4.27 6.71
C ASN A 225 5.00 -5.15 7.60
N ASP A 226 5.10 -6.43 7.30
CA ASP A 226 5.94 -7.37 8.04
C ASP A 226 7.38 -7.38 7.51
N GLU A 227 8.34 -7.51 8.43
CA GLU A 227 9.76 -7.54 8.10
C GLU A 227 10.13 -8.76 7.24
N ALA A 228 9.50 -9.92 7.47
CA ALA A 228 9.78 -11.13 6.69
C ALA A 228 9.42 -10.91 5.21
N VAL A 229 8.29 -10.26 4.91
CA VAL A 229 7.88 -9.91 3.55
C VAL A 229 8.84 -8.91 2.93
N ALA A 230 9.23 -7.87 3.67
CA ALA A 230 10.20 -6.89 3.20
C ALA A 230 11.53 -7.53 2.81
N ARG A 231 12.05 -8.42 3.66
CA ARG A 231 13.30 -9.12 3.40
C ARG A 231 13.20 -10.14 2.26
N ALA A 232 12.08 -10.83 2.11
CA ALA A 232 11.83 -11.73 0.98
C ALA A 232 11.79 -10.96 -0.35
N ILE A 233 11.12 -9.79 -0.39
CA ILE A 233 11.12 -8.91 -1.58
C ILE A 233 12.53 -8.44 -1.91
N PHE A 234 13.30 -8.00 -0.92
CA PHE A 234 14.66 -7.49 -1.12
C PHE A 234 15.63 -8.56 -1.61
N ALA A 235 15.51 -9.79 -1.09
CA ALA A 235 16.38 -10.90 -1.43
C ALA A 235 16.07 -11.55 -2.78
N SER A 236 14.84 -11.39 -3.31
CA SER A 236 14.43 -12.00 -4.57
C SER A 236 15.29 -11.52 -5.74
N GLU A 237 15.70 -12.41 -6.63
CA GLU A 237 16.35 -12.07 -7.90
C GLU A 237 15.35 -11.67 -8.99
N ILE A 238 14.11 -12.15 -8.87
CA ILE A 238 13.00 -11.79 -9.77
C ILE A 238 12.53 -10.36 -9.45
N PRO A 239 12.37 -9.46 -10.43
CA PRO A 239 11.82 -8.14 -10.20
C PRO A 239 10.37 -8.20 -9.72
N ILE A 240 10.06 -7.43 -8.68
CA ILE A 240 8.78 -7.48 -7.96
C ILE A 240 8.00 -6.18 -8.14
N ILE A 241 6.73 -6.31 -8.53
CA ILE A 241 5.75 -5.23 -8.54
C ILE A 241 4.85 -5.39 -7.33
N SER A 242 4.84 -4.40 -6.43
CA SER A 242 3.86 -4.34 -5.35
C SER A 242 2.60 -3.62 -5.81
N ALA A 243 1.43 -4.25 -5.56
CA ALA A 243 0.11 -3.73 -5.86
C ALA A 243 -0.85 -4.00 -4.70
N VAL A 244 -0.47 -3.52 -3.52
CA VAL A 244 -1.13 -3.84 -2.25
C VAL A 244 -2.02 -2.70 -1.77
N GLY A 245 -1.55 -1.46 -1.83
CA GLY A 245 -2.25 -0.29 -1.33
C GLY A 245 -2.89 0.55 -2.44
N HIS A 246 -3.85 1.38 -2.06
CA HIS A 246 -4.38 2.44 -2.93
C HIS A 246 -3.40 3.63 -3.00
N GLU A 247 -3.74 4.68 -3.76
CA GLU A 247 -2.86 5.85 -3.97
C GLU A 247 -2.33 6.49 -2.68
N VAL A 248 -3.10 6.44 -1.59
CA VAL A 248 -2.81 7.09 -0.31
C VAL A 248 -2.13 6.17 0.71
N ASP A 249 -2.30 4.85 0.58
CA ASP A 249 -1.85 3.88 1.57
C ASP A 249 -0.57 3.19 1.11
N PHE A 250 0.55 3.52 1.75
CA PHE A 250 1.86 2.91 1.45
C PHE A 250 2.19 1.82 2.47
N THR A 251 2.49 0.64 1.99
CA THR A 251 3.01 -0.46 2.81
C THR A 251 4.54 -0.51 2.77
N ILE A 252 5.14 -1.24 3.73
CA ILE A 252 6.59 -1.51 3.70
C ILE A 252 6.97 -2.26 2.43
N ALA A 253 6.15 -3.21 1.98
CA ALA A 253 6.34 -3.93 0.72
C ALA A 253 6.45 -2.98 -0.49
N ASP A 254 5.65 -1.87 -0.51
CA ASP A 254 5.70 -0.88 -1.60
C ASP A 254 7.03 -0.11 -1.65
N PHE A 255 7.67 0.12 -0.50
CA PHE A 255 8.97 0.79 -0.45
C PHE A 255 10.11 -0.10 -0.92
N VAL A 256 10.06 -1.39 -0.57
CA VAL A 256 11.11 -2.37 -0.91
C VAL A 256 10.97 -2.87 -2.35
N ALA A 257 9.75 -3.05 -2.87
CA ALA A 257 9.52 -3.55 -4.22
C ALA A 257 10.22 -2.70 -5.30
N ASP A 258 10.60 -3.32 -6.40
CA ASP A 258 11.26 -2.67 -7.53
C ASP A 258 10.35 -1.62 -8.17
N VAL A 259 9.06 -1.95 -8.32
CA VAL A 259 8.04 -1.02 -8.83
C VAL A 259 6.79 -1.09 -7.95
N ARG A 260 6.20 0.07 -7.69
CA ARG A 260 4.88 0.18 -7.03
C ARG A 260 3.80 0.47 -8.07
N ALA A 261 2.70 -0.25 -7.95
CA ALA A 261 1.47 0.02 -8.69
C ALA A 261 0.33 0.42 -7.72
N PRO A 262 -0.49 1.41 -8.06
CA PRO A 262 -1.57 1.87 -7.17
C PRO A 262 -2.75 0.89 -7.09
N THR A 263 -2.84 -0.07 -8.02
CA THR A 263 -3.90 -1.09 -8.07
C THR A 263 -3.37 -2.38 -8.72
N PRO A 264 -4.01 -3.54 -8.46
CA PRO A 264 -3.68 -4.78 -9.14
C PRO A 264 -3.77 -4.69 -10.66
N SER A 265 -4.78 -3.98 -11.19
CA SER A 265 -4.94 -3.73 -12.63
C SER A 265 -3.78 -2.90 -13.20
N ALA A 266 -3.33 -1.88 -12.48
CA ALA A 266 -2.18 -1.06 -12.89
C ALA A 266 -0.87 -1.87 -12.86
N ALA A 267 -0.70 -2.78 -11.90
CA ALA A 267 0.45 -3.70 -11.88
C ALA A 267 0.51 -4.57 -13.13
N ALA A 268 -0.63 -5.12 -13.54
CA ALA A 268 -0.74 -5.89 -14.77
C ALA A 268 -0.41 -5.05 -16.02
N GLU A 269 -0.81 -3.78 -16.05
CA GLU A 269 -0.48 -2.86 -17.16
C GLU A 269 1.01 -2.49 -17.21
N ILE A 270 1.64 -2.34 -16.05
CA ILE A 270 3.08 -2.05 -15.92
C ILE A 270 3.92 -3.28 -16.29
N ALA A 271 3.46 -4.47 -15.89
CA ALA A 271 4.18 -5.73 -16.12
C ALA A 271 4.34 -6.07 -17.59
N VAL A 272 3.40 -5.70 -18.48
CA VAL A 272 3.42 -6.11 -19.89
C VAL A 272 3.23 -4.94 -20.85
N PRO A 273 3.85 -5.00 -22.03
CA PRO A 273 3.57 -4.03 -23.09
C PRO A 273 2.17 -4.23 -23.68
N ASP A 274 1.67 -3.24 -24.39
CA ASP A 274 0.44 -3.38 -25.19
C ASP A 274 0.74 -4.12 -26.49
N ALA A 275 0.16 -5.33 -26.64
CA ALA A 275 0.34 -6.19 -27.82
C ALA A 275 -0.06 -5.50 -29.14
N VAL A 276 -1.10 -4.68 -29.15
CA VAL A 276 -1.56 -3.96 -30.36
C VAL A 276 -0.51 -2.95 -30.80
N THR A 277 0.01 -2.19 -29.84
CA THR A 277 1.08 -1.20 -30.08
C THR A 277 2.36 -1.90 -30.58
N LEU A 278 2.73 -3.02 -29.97
CA LEU A 278 3.90 -3.80 -30.36
C LEU A 278 3.75 -4.36 -31.79
N LEU A 279 2.61 -4.97 -32.11
CA LEU A 279 2.31 -5.49 -33.45
C LEU A 279 2.34 -4.39 -34.52
N THR A 280 1.75 -3.24 -34.21
CA THR A 280 1.76 -2.08 -35.10
C THR A 280 3.20 -1.62 -35.38
N ARG A 281 4.05 -1.58 -34.38
CA ARG A 281 5.48 -1.23 -34.52
C ARG A 281 6.22 -2.24 -35.40
N ILE A 282 5.98 -3.54 -35.18
CA ILE A 282 6.57 -4.62 -35.99
C ILE A 282 6.12 -4.49 -37.46
N GLN A 283 4.82 -4.30 -37.73
CA GLN A 283 4.29 -4.16 -39.07
C GLN A 283 4.89 -2.92 -39.79
N ASN A 284 5.01 -1.81 -39.11
CA ASN A 284 5.61 -0.61 -39.67
C ASN A 284 7.10 -0.81 -40.00
N ASN A 285 7.84 -1.47 -39.11
CA ASN A 285 9.24 -1.82 -39.36
C ASN A 285 9.38 -2.77 -40.56
N PHE A 286 8.51 -3.79 -40.65
CA PHE A 286 8.49 -4.70 -41.78
C PHE A 286 8.20 -4.00 -43.10
N ARG A 287 7.19 -3.09 -43.16
CA ARG A 287 6.90 -2.27 -44.35
C ARG A 287 8.11 -1.43 -44.73
N ARG A 288 8.75 -0.77 -43.75
CA ARG A 288 9.95 0.05 -44.00
C ARG A 288 11.10 -0.77 -44.61
N LEU A 289 11.36 -1.97 -44.03
CA LEU A 289 12.38 -2.89 -44.57
C LEU A 289 12.06 -3.31 -45.99
N THR A 290 10.80 -3.67 -46.28
CA THR A 290 10.36 -4.06 -47.62
C THR A 290 10.59 -2.94 -48.66
N VAL A 291 10.24 -1.70 -48.32
CA VAL A 291 10.46 -0.54 -49.19
C VAL A 291 11.96 -0.29 -49.42
N LEU A 292 12.76 -0.32 -48.37
CA LEU A 292 14.22 -0.12 -48.48
C LEU A 292 14.89 -1.21 -49.33
N MET A 293 14.51 -2.48 -49.15
CA MET A 293 15.03 -3.59 -49.94
C MET A 293 14.60 -3.49 -51.40
N SER A 294 13.35 -3.18 -51.67
CA SER A 294 12.85 -2.95 -53.03
C SER A 294 13.61 -1.82 -53.76
N HIS A 295 13.81 -0.70 -53.07
CA HIS A 295 14.58 0.41 -53.59
C HIS A 295 16.05 0.01 -53.86
N ARG A 296 16.68 -0.72 -52.96
CA ARG A 296 18.04 -1.19 -53.13
C ARG A 296 18.16 -2.10 -54.35
N ILE A 297 17.27 -3.11 -54.46
CA ILE A 297 17.23 -4.06 -55.62
C ILE A 297 17.04 -3.28 -56.92
N GLN A 298 16.12 -2.29 -56.96
CA GLN A 298 15.92 -1.46 -58.17
C GLN A 298 17.16 -0.65 -58.52
N THR A 299 17.83 -0.07 -57.55
CA THR A 299 19.06 0.73 -57.75
C THR A 299 20.16 -0.16 -58.29
N ASP A 300 20.38 -1.34 -57.67
CA ASP A 300 21.41 -2.27 -58.11
C ASP A 300 21.10 -2.87 -59.52
N SER A 301 19.82 -3.16 -59.81
CA SER A 301 19.36 -3.55 -61.15
C SER A 301 19.61 -2.47 -62.21
N ARG A 302 19.31 -1.21 -61.88
CA ARG A 302 19.61 -0.09 -62.81
C ARG A 302 21.10 0.03 -63.04
N HIS A 303 21.90 -0.07 -61.97
CA HIS A 303 23.35 0.00 -62.08
C HIS A 303 23.92 -1.13 -62.95
N LEU A 304 23.46 -2.39 -62.73
CA LEU A 304 23.81 -3.51 -63.55
C LEU A 304 23.45 -3.30 -65.06
N LYS A 305 22.21 -2.81 -65.32
CA LYS A 305 21.77 -2.51 -66.68
C LYS A 305 22.70 -1.44 -67.35
N HIS A 306 23.05 -0.41 -66.60
CA HIS A 306 23.95 0.62 -67.08
C HIS A 306 25.36 0.06 -67.36
N LEU A 307 25.91 -0.74 -66.43
CA LEU A 307 27.23 -1.37 -66.66
C LEU A 307 27.19 -2.32 -67.89
N LYS A 308 26.11 -3.11 -68.08
CA LYS A 308 25.91 -4.00 -69.26
C LYS A 308 25.88 -3.19 -70.57
N GLN A 309 25.24 -2.02 -70.57
CA GLN A 309 25.22 -1.12 -71.80
C GLN A 309 26.58 -0.51 -72.12
N ARG A 310 27.45 -0.31 -71.13
CA ARG A 310 28.81 0.21 -71.28
C ARG A 310 29.83 -0.86 -71.72
N LEU A 311 29.53 -2.11 -71.59
CA LEU A 311 30.37 -3.19 -72.05
C LEU A 311 30.36 -3.15 -73.61
N PRO A 312 31.48 -2.91 -74.30
CA PRO A 312 31.53 -2.93 -75.75
C PRO A 312 31.16 -4.34 -76.23
N GLN A 313 30.16 -4.42 -77.08
CA GLN A 313 29.80 -5.67 -77.69
C GLN A 313 30.97 -6.18 -78.51
N PRO A 314 31.60 -7.33 -78.24
CA PRO A 314 32.76 -7.84 -78.93
C PRO A 314 32.56 -7.93 -80.44
N GLN A 315 31.35 -8.32 -80.85
CA GLN A 315 30.95 -8.43 -82.25
C GLN A 315 30.90 -7.06 -82.99
N ALA A 316 30.44 -5.99 -82.29
CA ALA A 316 30.42 -4.65 -82.89
C ALA A 316 31.84 -4.10 -83.09
N LYS A 317 32.74 -4.37 -82.15
CA LYS A 317 34.14 -3.96 -82.22
C LYS A 317 34.91 -4.73 -83.31
N ILE A 318 34.66 -6.04 -83.42
CA ILE A 318 35.22 -6.85 -84.54
C ILE A 318 34.71 -6.38 -85.84
N ARG A 319 33.41 -6.11 -86.11
CA ARG A 319 32.86 -5.59 -87.30
C ARG A 319 33.47 -4.19 -87.68
N GLN A 320 33.60 -3.32 -86.67
CA GLN A 320 34.23 -2.02 -86.88
C GLN A 320 35.69 -2.13 -87.30
N GLN A 321 36.44 -3.06 -86.76
CA GLN A 321 37.83 -3.34 -87.14
C GLN A 321 37.89 -3.98 -88.51
N MET A 322 37.00 -4.92 -88.91
CA MET A 322 36.92 -5.45 -90.29
C MET A 322 36.61 -4.39 -91.31
N GLN A 323 35.65 -3.48 -91.03
CA GLN A 323 35.32 -2.37 -91.95
C GLN A 323 36.47 -1.37 -92.06
N SER A 324 37.31 -1.25 -90.98
CA SER A 324 38.50 -0.38 -91.10
C SER A 324 39.61 -1.00 -91.92
N LEU A 325 39.73 -2.31 -91.93
CA LEU A 325 40.65 -3.05 -92.77
C LEU A 325 40.25 -2.99 -94.28
N ASP A 326 38.95 -3.23 -94.54
CA ASP A 326 38.37 -3.13 -95.91
C ASP A 326 38.51 -1.74 -96.55
N ARG A 327 38.76 -0.69 -95.79
CA ARG A 327 38.99 0.69 -96.28
C ARG A 327 40.44 1.02 -96.53
N LEU A 328 41.35 0.14 -96.15
CA LEU A 328 42.80 0.29 -96.36
C LEU A 328 43.34 -0.51 -97.56
N GLU A 329 42.52 -1.44 -98.09
CA GLU A 329 42.73 -2.05 -99.43
C GLU A 329 42.09 -1.17 -100.50
#